data_d383f491042d5630e8ec52802d193b0e
#
_entry.id   d383f491042d5630e8ec52802d193b0e
#
_cell.length_a   1.000
_cell.length_b   1.000
_cell.length_c   1.000
_cell.angle_alpha   90.00
_cell.angle_beta   90.00
_cell.angle_gamma   90.00
#
_symmetry.space_group_name_H-M   'P 1'
#
loop_
_entity.id
_entity.type
_entity.pdbx_description
1 polymer ?
#
loop_
_entity_poly.entity_id
_entity_poly.type
_entity_poly.pdbx_seq_one_letter_code
_entity_poly.pdbx_strand_id
1 'polypeptide(L)'
;MDIVGLFLFIVDGPEYVTLSPPTTTYTVTEGDTIPSINCTTSCRPQCTFMWTGPNVTDGTINDLYLQNITRNQEGTFYCTATNEVGRKMSSNVVVDVQCKLLF
;
A
#
# COMPACT_ATOMS: atom_id res chain seq x y z
N MET A 1 1.38 -42.88 14.48
CA MET A 1 1.77 -41.62 14.03
C MET A 1 0.64 -40.93 13.30
N ASP A 2 0.65 -39.72 13.47
CA ASP A 2 -0.42 -38.96 13.01
C ASP A 2 0.05 -37.82 12.12
N ILE A 3 -0.47 -37.75 10.92
CA ILE A 3 -0.07 -36.72 10.00
C ILE A 3 -1.07 -35.58 9.94
N VAL A 4 -2.06 -35.64 10.78
CA VAL A 4 -3.11 -34.65 10.73
C VAL A 4 -2.57 -33.23 10.84
N GLY A 5 -1.58 -33.06 11.68
CA GLY A 5 -1.04 -31.74 11.87
C GLY A 5 -0.28 -31.20 10.68
N LEU A 6 0.10 -32.06 9.75
CA LEU A 6 0.97 -31.63 8.68
C LEU A 6 0.28 -30.82 7.62
N PHE A 7 -0.96 -31.12 7.36
CA PHE A 7 -1.64 -30.40 6.30
C PHE A 7 -2.53 -29.28 6.79
N LEU A 8 -2.53 -29.09 8.09
CA LEU A 8 -3.34 -28.01 8.64
C LEU A 8 -2.66 -26.66 8.58
N PHE A 9 -1.37 -26.68 8.45
CA PHE A 9 -0.61 -25.44 8.57
C PHE A 9 0.31 -25.24 7.41
N ILE A 10 -0.26 -24.82 6.32
CA ILE A 10 0.55 -24.35 5.21
C ILE A 10 0.71 -22.85 5.42
N VAL A 11 1.92 -22.42 5.67
CA VAL A 11 2.19 -21.01 5.91
C VAL A 11 2.95 -20.46 4.72
N ASP A 12 2.55 -19.27 4.32
CA ASP A 12 3.17 -18.57 3.21
C ASP A 12 3.37 -17.12 3.59
N GLY A 13 4.55 -16.61 3.32
CA GLY A 13 4.77 -15.19 3.41
C GLY A 13 4.20 -14.48 2.20
N PRO A 14 4.19 -13.16 2.20
CA PRO A 14 3.74 -12.40 1.05
C PRO A 14 4.71 -12.57 -0.11
N GLU A 15 4.20 -12.92 -1.29
CA GLU A 15 5.04 -13.07 -2.47
C GLU A 15 4.89 -11.89 -3.41
N TYR A 16 3.65 -11.59 -3.76
CA TYR A 16 3.35 -10.51 -4.68
C TYR A 16 2.42 -9.53 -4.02
N VAL A 17 2.89 -8.34 -3.78
CA VAL A 17 2.05 -7.29 -3.23
C VAL A 17 1.53 -6.49 -4.41
N THR A 18 0.23 -6.52 -4.58
CA THR A 18 -0.43 -5.94 -5.75
C THR A 18 -1.16 -4.68 -5.37
N LEU A 19 -1.01 -3.65 -6.18
CA LEU A 19 -1.73 -2.39 -6.02
C LEU A 19 -2.83 -2.30 -7.05
N SER A 20 -3.98 -1.79 -6.62
CA SER A 20 -5.10 -1.57 -7.51
C SER A 20 -5.66 -0.17 -7.25
N PRO A 21 -5.61 0.74 -8.20
CA PRO A 21 -5.03 0.58 -9.54
C PRO A 21 -3.51 0.42 -9.49
N PRO A 22 -2.92 -0.18 -10.53
CA PRO A 22 -1.48 -0.45 -10.54
C PRO A 22 -0.64 0.74 -10.99
N THR A 23 -1.24 1.90 -11.06
CA THR A 23 -0.55 3.12 -11.47
C THR A 23 0.56 3.46 -10.48
N THR A 24 1.74 3.76 -10.99
CA THR A 24 2.89 4.03 -10.14
C THR A 24 3.30 5.50 -10.11
N THR A 25 2.68 6.33 -10.92
CA THR A 25 2.98 7.77 -10.94
C THR A 25 1.69 8.55 -11.10
N TYR A 26 1.50 9.51 -10.20
CA TYR A 26 0.36 10.41 -10.25
C TYR A 26 0.90 11.83 -10.27
N THR A 27 0.49 12.59 -11.28
CA THR A 27 0.78 14.02 -11.34
C THR A 27 -0.54 14.74 -11.13
N VAL A 28 -0.65 15.45 -10.04
CA VAL A 28 -1.91 16.06 -9.63
C VAL A 28 -1.69 17.51 -9.22
N THR A 29 -2.78 18.25 -9.11
CA THR A 29 -2.76 19.63 -8.65
C THR A 29 -3.21 19.66 -7.20
N GLU A 30 -2.72 20.62 -6.44
CA GLU A 30 -3.17 20.81 -5.07
C GLU A 30 -4.70 20.82 -5.02
N GLY A 31 -5.26 20.12 -4.05
CA GLY A 31 -6.69 20.01 -3.87
C GLY A 31 -7.33 18.84 -4.57
N ASP A 32 -6.60 18.19 -5.48
CA ASP A 32 -7.13 17.02 -6.18
C ASP A 32 -7.26 15.84 -5.24
N THR A 33 -8.02 14.85 -5.69
CA THR A 33 -8.19 13.59 -4.98
C THR A 33 -7.74 12.47 -5.91
N ILE A 34 -6.89 11.60 -5.40
CA ILE A 34 -6.49 10.40 -6.13
C ILE A 34 -7.43 9.28 -5.69
N PRO A 35 -7.95 8.48 -6.63
CA PRO A 35 -8.78 7.33 -6.24
C PRO A 35 -8.01 6.44 -5.28
N SER A 36 -8.69 5.84 -4.32
CA SER A 36 -8.03 5.03 -3.30
C SER A 36 -7.21 3.93 -3.96
N ILE A 37 -6.06 3.64 -3.36
CA ILE A 37 -5.15 2.62 -3.85
C ILE A 37 -5.19 1.46 -2.88
N ASN A 38 -5.67 0.33 -3.36
CA ASN A 38 -5.80 -0.88 -2.54
C ASN A 38 -4.54 -1.72 -2.63
N CYS A 39 -4.08 -2.19 -1.48
CA CYS A 39 -2.90 -3.05 -1.39
C CYS A 39 -3.36 -4.44 -0.98
N THR A 40 -3.02 -5.44 -1.77
CA THR A 40 -3.40 -6.82 -1.47
C THR A 40 -2.26 -7.77 -1.75
N THR A 41 -2.30 -8.91 -1.05
CA THR A 41 -1.39 -10.00 -1.32
C THR A 41 -2.01 -11.26 -0.72
N SER A 42 -1.44 -12.40 -1.09
CA SER A 42 -1.86 -13.68 -0.58
C SER A 42 -0.87 -14.12 0.49
N CYS A 43 -1.34 -14.38 1.68
CA CYS A 43 -0.50 -14.82 2.81
C CYS A 43 -1.27 -15.79 3.69
N ARG A 44 -0.53 -16.65 4.37
CA ARG A 44 -1.08 -17.54 5.39
C ARG A 44 -0.13 -17.58 6.58
N PRO A 45 -0.52 -17.14 7.75
CA PRO A 45 -1.79 -16.44 8.03
C PRO A 45 -1.86 -15.11 7.32
N GLN A 46 -3.01 -14.48 7.40
CA GLN A 46 -3.24 -13.20 6.74
C GLN A 46 -2.17 -12.19 7.11
N CYS A 47 -1.78 -11.38 6.13
CA CYS A 47 -0.85 -10.30 6.36
C CYS A 47 -1.57 -9.10 6.94
N THR A 48 -0.80 -8.32 7.69
CA THR A 48 -1.19 -6.96 8.00
C THR A 48 -0.54 -6.05 6.98
N PHE A 49 -1.13 -4.89 6.77
CA PHE A 49 -0.65 -3.95 5.77
C PHE A 49 -0.33 -2.62 6.41
N MET A 50 0.68 -1.97 5.87
CA MET A 50 1.04 -0.63 6.33
C MET A 50 1.48 0.20 5.14
N TRP A 51 0.84 1.36 4.98
CA TRP A 51 1.26 2.33 3.98
C TRP A 51 2.26 3.29 4.59
N THR A 52 3.31 3.58 3.85
CA THR A 52 4.35 4.51 4.27
C THR A 52 4.48 5.58 3.21
N GLY A 53 4.59 6.82 3.62
CA GLY A 53 4.76 7.94 2.71
C GLY A 53 4.55 9.25 3.41
N PRO A 54 4.73 10.37 2.70
CA PRO A 54 4.59 11.70 3.29
C PRO A 54 3.21 11.92 3.89
N ASN A 55 3.18 12.29 5.15
CA ASN A 55 1.95 12.62 5.88
C ASN A 55 0.91 11.51 5.95
N VAL A 56 1.35 10.27 5.87
CA VAL A 56 0.48 9.14 6.15
C VAL A 56 0.38 9.01 7.67
N THR A 57 -0.80 9.27 8.21
CA THR A 57 -1.00 9.26 9.66
C THR A 57 -1.55 7.95 10.18
N ASP A 58 -2.34 7.26 9.36
CA ASP A 58 -2.84 5.94 9.71
C ASP A 58 -2.59 5.03 8.54
N GLY A 59 -1.43 4.41 8.53
CA GLY A 59 -1.02 3.56 7.44
C GLY A 59 -1.43 2.11 7.59
N THR A 60 -2.18 1.76 8.63
CA THR A 60 -2.45 0.36 8.95
C THR A 60 -3.63 -0.24 8.20
N ILE A 61 -4.21 0.49 7.26
CA ILE A 61 -5.31 -0.01 6.45
C ILE A 61 -4.81 -0.41 5.08
N ASN A 62 -5.59 -1.24 4.40
CA ASN A 62 -5.21 -1.74 3.08
C ASN A 62 -5.30 -0.67 2.00
N ASP A 63 -6.20 0.28 2.17
CA ASP A 63 -6.45 1.31 1.17
C ASP A 63 -5.77 2.61 1.56
N LEU A 64 -5.07 3.18 0.62
CA LEU A 64 -4.49 4.50 0.81
C LEU A 64 -5.44 5.53 0.24
N TYR A 65 -5.81 6.49 1.07
CA TYR A 65 -6.71 7.58 0.67
C TYR A 65 -5.92 8.88 0.61
N LEU A 66 -5.88 9.48 -0.57
CA LEU A 66 -5.21 10.75 -0.78
C LEU A 66 -6.24 11.73 -1.33
N GLN A 67 -6.87 12.44 -0.42
CA GLN A 67 -7.94 13.38 -0.75
C GLN A 67 -7.51 14.78 -0.41
N ASN A 68 -7.96 15.74 -1.21
CA ASN A 68 -7.65 17.15 -1.00
C ASN A 68 -6.15 17.32 -0.80
N ILE A 69 -5.40 16.87 -1.77
CA ILE A 69 -3.96 16.72 -1.68
C ILE A 69 -3.26 18.05 -1.46
N THR A 70 -2.27 18.05 -0.58
CA THR A 70 -1.42 19.21 -0.33
C THR A 70 -0.01 18.91 -0.81
N ARG A 71 0.79 19.96 -0.92
CA ARG A 71 2.17 19.81 -1.37
C ARG A 71 3.01 18.96 -0.42
N ASN A 72 2.61 18.90 0.85
CA ASN A 72 3.31 18.08 1.83
C ASN A 72 3.18 16.60 1.55
N GLN A 73 2.29 16.23 0.66
CA GLN A 73 2.06 14.83 0.30
C GLN A 73 2.80 14.42 -0.97
N GLU A 74 3.61 15.31 -1.51
CA GLU A 74 4.44 14.95 -2.65
C GLU A 74 5.53 14.00 -2.19
N GLY A 75 5.77 12.95 -2.96
CA GLY A 75 6.84 12.01 -2.65
C GLY A 75 6.47 10.59 -3.04
N THR A 76 7.08 9.65 -2.35
CA THR A 76 6.95 8.24 -2.66
C THR A 76 6.18 7.52 -1.56
N PHE A 77 5.21 6.73 -1.98
CA PHE A 77 4.39 5.92 -1.09
C PHE A 77 4.58 4.45 -1.44
N TYR A 78 4.51 3.60 -0.44
CA TYR A 78 4.52 2.16 -0.69
C TYR A 78 3.79 1.45 0.43
N CYS A 79 3.36 0.24 0.12
CA CYS A 79 2.64 -0.62 1.04
C CYS A 79 3.54 -1.77 1.46
N THR A 80 3.55 -2.10 2.73
CA THR A 80 4.29 -3.24 3.25
C THR A 80 3.29 -4.25 3.80
N ALA A 81 3.40 -5.49 3.34
CA ALA A 81 2.60 -6.60 3.84
C ALA A 81 3.47 -7.48 4.70
N THR A 82 2.98 -7.85 5.86
CA THR A 82 3.76 -8.62 6.84
C THR A 82 2.91 -9.71 7.47
N ASN A 83 3.47 -10.90 7.60
CA ASN A 83 2.94 -11.93 8.48
C ASN A 83 4.12 -12.57 9.20
N GLU A 84 3.85 -13.63 9.96
CA GLU A 84 4.92 -14.25 10.76
C GLU A 84 5.98 -14.91 9.92
N VAL A 85 5.71 -15.17 8.65
CA VAL A 85 6.67 -15.80 7.75
C VAL A 85 7.61 -14.78 7.14
N GLY A 86 7.11 -13.58 6.81
CA GLY A 86 7.96 -12.59 6.18
C GLY A 86 7.25 -11.29 5.90
N ARG A 87 7.93 -10.47 5.13
CA ARG A 87 7.50 -9.13 4.80
C ARG A 87 7.87 -8.81 3.37
N LYS A 88 6.99 -8.08 2.68
CA LYS A 88 7.24 -7.69 1.30
C LYS A 88 6.63 -6.32 1.05
N MET A 89 7.31 -5.53 0.24
CA MET A 89 6.84 -4.20 -0.10
C MET A 89 6.29 -4.18 -1.51
N SER A 90 5.33 -3.30 -1.73
CA SER A 90 4.79 -3.06 -3.07
C SER A 90 5.77 -2.27 -3.91
N SER A 91 5.42 -2.07 -5.17
CA SER A 91 6.08 -1.07 -6.00
C SER A 91 5.88 0.30 -5.37
N ASN A 92 6.78 1.21 -5.65
CA ASN A 92 6.65 2.58 -5.21
C ASN A 92 5.58 3.30 -6.03
N VAL A 93 4.86 4.17 -5.36
CA VAL A 93 3.89 5.05 -6.00
C VAL A 93 4.41 6.48 -5.80
N VAL A 94 4.68 7.15 -6.89
CA VAL A 94 5.21 8.50 -6.84
C VAL A 94 4.08 9.50 -7.07
N VAL A 95 3.95 10.45 -6.18
CA VAL A 95 2.95 11.51 -6.28
C VAL A 95 3.68 12.82 -6.46
N ASP A 96 3.39 13.49 -7.57
CA ASP A 96 3.96 14.77 -7.93
C ASP A 96 2.83 15.80 -7.84
N VAL A 97 2.97 16.75 -6.93
CA VAL A 97 1.92 17.71 -6.64
C VAL A 97 2.27 19.06 -7.24
N GLN A 98 1.44 19.50 -8.18
CA GLN A 98 1.64 20.77 -8.85
C GLN A 98 0.93 21.87 -8.08
N CYS A 99 1.52 23.05 -8.11
CA CYS A 99 0.87 24.23 -7.55
C CYS A 99 -0.35 24.57 -8.37
N LYS A 100 -1.37 25.04 -7.67
CA LYS A 100 -2.54 25.54 -8.34
C LYS A 100 -2.26 26.95 -8.84
N LEU A 101 -2.47 27.17 -10.12
CA LEU A 101 -2.26 28.48 -10.69
C LEU A 101 -3.45 29.37 -10.40
N LEU A 102 -3.15 30.61 -10.04
CA LEU A 102 -4.16 31.57 -9.66
C LEU A 102 -4.19 32.75 -10.61
N PHE A 103 -4.60 32.52 -11.81
CA PHE A 103 -4.88 33.64 -12.72
C PHE A 103 -5.80 33.23 -13.82
#